data_aae282f8f272cdf08a5a6c87ded7dcb3
#
_entry.id   aae282f8f272cdf08a5a6c87ded7dcb3
#
_cell.length_a   1.000
_cell.length_b   1.000
_cell.length_c   1.000
_cell.angle_alpha   90.00
_cell.angle_beta   90.00
_cell.angle_gamma   90.00
#
_symmetry.space_group_name_H-M   'P 1'
#
loop_
_entity.id
_entity.type
_entity.pdbx_description
1 polymer ?
#
loop_
_entity_poly.entity_id
_entity_poly.type
_entity_poly.pdbx_seq_one_letter_code
_entity_poly.pdbx_strand_id
1 'polypeptide(L)'
;MKTEIRSSYNSGQERIVHHEVDDAKYQVFKRLASELGMTYSNISAEAKQRDSVEKKKAIDRHEEGVDTRHWSIQLASGHLQIPHVPIEVKGLVLALSSLLKPKSKGKIAYRNLEGLSLNEIADKFNRQVKTLRPLLQSAEMYGLISSVKVGKENNYFIENEFYQCGHSKEAEDFIKVFQAKMLEIAQDKKLNFTDLGILSVLINHMHYESHIICEDPTSPLYSEMKVWRPQNIADKLFIDIQAVRRTLRKFNNQGITVEMKAYGIKTIILNPEMFSRQKLKIDMDKLKEVANREKGNLTRKNYFK
;
A
#
# COMPACT_ATOMS: atom_id res chain seq x y z
N MET A 1 -33.62 16.10 -20.25
CA MET A 1 -32.37 15.30 -20.26
C MET A 1 -31.22 16.20 -20.72
N LYS A 2 -30.06 16.21 -20.04
CA LYS A 2 -28.89 16.98 -20.50
C LYS A 2 -28.10 16.10 -21.47
N THR A 3 -27.93 16.58 -22.68
CA THR A 3 -27.22 15.86 -23.75
C THR A 3 -26.00 16.70 -24.17
N GLU A 4 -24.83 16.08 -24.14
CA GLU A 4 -23.60 16.69 -24.66
C GLU A 4 -23.38 16.18 -26.08
N ILE A 5 -23.22 17.11 -27.00
CA ILE A 5 -23.02 16.81 -28.42
C ILE A 5 -21.58 17.16 -28.75
N ARG A 6 -20.82 16.15 -29.16
CA ARG A 6 -19.47 16.35 -29.70
C ARG A 6 -19.51 16.19 -31.20
N SER A 7 -19.10 17.19 -31.93
CA SER A 7 -18.91 17.13 -33.36
C SER A 7 -17.41 17.16 -33.70
N SER A 8 -16.92 16.14 -34.40
CA SER A 8 -15.58 16.15 -34.98
C SER A 8 -15.70 16.50 -36.47
N TYR A 9 -15.05 17.56 -36.88
CA TYR A 9 -14.89 17.89 -38.29
C TYR A 9 -13.59 17.27 -38.82
N ASN A 10 -13.52 17.03 -40.14
CA ASN A 10 -12.30 16.51 -40.80
C ASN A 10 -11.04 17.38 -40.61
N SER A 11 -11.17 18.55 -39.95
CA SER A 11 -10.08 19.43 -39.55
C SER A 11 -9.47 19.13 -38.17
N GLY A 12 -9.94 18.10 -37.45
CA GLY A 12 -9.44 17.75 -36.12
C GLY A 12 -9.91 18.68 -34.99
N GLN A 13 -10.80 19.61 -35.24
CA GLN A 13 -11.39 20.47 -34.20
C GLN A 13 -12.65 19.82 -33.62
N GLU A 14 -12.66 19.58 -32.30
CA GLU A 14 -13.84 19.15 -31.56
C GLU A 14 -14.63 20.36 -31.06
N ARG A 15 -15.91 20.42 -31.35
CA ARG A 15 -16.84 21.38 -30.77
C ARG A 15 -17.82 20.69 -29.85
N ILE A 16 -17.87 21.08 -28.60
CA ILE A 16 -18.79 20.56 -27.59
C ILE A 16 -19.93 21.54 -27.41
N VAL A 17 -21.18 21.09 -27.57
CA VAL A 17 -22.38 21.88 -27.38
C VAL A 17 -23.30 21.15 -26.41
N HIS A 18 -23.68 21.83 -25.34
CA HIS A 18 -24.61 21.31 -24.33
C HIS A 18 -26.04 21.77 -24.66
N HIS A 19 -26.97 20.80 -24.77
CA HIS A 19 -28.38 21.07 -24.97
C HIS A 19 -29.25 20.27 -24.01
N GLU A 20 -30.33 20.93 -23.53
CA GLU A 20 -31.45 20.22 -22.88
C GLU A 20 -32.49 19.89 -23.96
N VAL A 21 -32.71 18.62 -24.23
CA VAL A 21 -33.60 18.13 -25.30
C VAL A 21 -34.59 17.12 -24.74
N ASP A 22 -35.87 17.22 -25.15
CA ASP A 22 -36.85 16.16 -24.86
C ASP A 22 -36.60 14.89 -25.70
N ASP A 23 -37.19 13.76 -25.32
CA ASP A 23 -36.90 12.47 -25.94
C ASP A 23 -37.26 12.43 -27.44
N ALA A 24 -38.31 13.14 -27.86
CA ALA A 24 -38.73 13.17 -29.25
C ALA A 24 -37.71 13.94 -30.11
N LYS A 25 -37.31 15.12 -29.65
CA LYS A 25 -36.28 15.94 -30.30
C LYS A 25 -34.91 15.20 -30.29
N TYR A 26 -34.63 14.47 -29.22
CA TYR A 26 -33.42 13.66 -29.13
C TYR A 26 -33.33 12.59 -30.24
N GLN A 27 -34.42 11.87 -30.54
CA GLN A 27 -34.44 10.86 -31.60
C GLN A 27 -34.26 11.49 -33.00
N VAL A 28 -34.88 12.63 -33.26
CA VAL A 28 -34.67 13.39 -34.53
C VAL A 28 -33.21 13.83 -34.63
N PHE A 29 -32.67 14.37 -33.54
CA PHE A 29 -31.29 14.82 -33.52
C PHE A 29 -30.30 13.72 -33.71
N LYS A 30 -30.56 12.54 -33.13
CA LYS A 30 -29.77 11.32 -33.29
C LYS A 30 -29.65 10.89 -34.75
N ARG A 31 -30.77 10.94 -35.45
CA ARG A 31 -30.83 10.58 -36.89
C ARG A 31 -30.02 11.57 -37.73
N LEU A 32 -30.22 12.87 -37.54
CA LEU A 32 -29.49 13.91 -38.24
C LEU A 32 -27.98 13.88 -37.94
N ALA A 33 -27.58 13.65 -36.69
CA ALA A 33 -26.18 13.56 -36.33
C ALA A 33 -25.50 12.36 -37.03
N SER A 34 -26.19 11.20 -37.14
CA SER A 34 -25.68 10.04 -37.86
C SER A 34 -25.51 10.31 -39.37
N GLU A 35 -26.47 11.01 -39.99
CA GLU A 35 -26.40 11.39 -41.38
C GLU A 35 -25.26 12.38 -41.69
N LEU A 36 -24.92 13.23 -40.72
CA LEU A 36 -23.83 14.22 -40.82
C LEU A 36 -22.46 13.72 -40.33
N GLY A 37 -22.36 12.42 -39.92
CA GLY A 37 -21.11 11.87 -39.38
C GLY A 37 -20.72 12.43 -38.01
N MET A 38 -21.68 13.00 -37.25
CA MET A 38 -21.45 13.59 -35.92
C MET A 38 -21.62 12.54 -34.82
N THR A 39 -20.77 12.54 -33.83
CA THR A 39 -20.94 11.76 -32.61
C THR A 39 -21.71 12.56 -31.55
N TYR A 40 -22.63 11.93 -30.86
CA TYR A 40 -23.39 12.51 -29.75
C TYR A 40 -23.35 11.60 -28.54
N SER A 41 -23.35 12.18 -27.36
CA SER A 41 -23.40 11.42 -26.12
C SER A 41 -24.50 11.93 -25.19
N ASN A 42 -25.09 11.00 -24.44
CA ASN A 42 -26.06 11.28 -23.41
C ASN A 42 -25.37 11.14 -22.04
N ILE A 43 -25.12 12.25 -21.35
CA ILE A 43 -24.39 12.27 -20.08
C ILE A 43 -24.97 11.28 -19.07
N SER A 44 -26.31 11.15 -18.99
CA SER A 44 -26.93 10.21 -18.05
C SER A 44 -26.78 8.75 -18.50
N ALA A 45 -26.82 8.49 -19.80
CA ALA A 45 -26.60 7.15 -20.36
C ALA A 45 -25.13 6.76 -20.25
N GLU A 46 -24.19 7.67 -20.51
CA GLU A 46 -22.77 7.45 -20.30
C GLU A 46 -22.42 7.21 -18.83
N ALA A 47 -23.02 7.98 -17.90
CA ALA A 47 -22.82 7.75 -16.47
C ALA A 47 -23.27 6.33 -16.07
N LYS A 48 -24.47 5.90 -16.53
CA LYS A 48 -24.97 4.54 -16.28
C LYS A 48 -24.08 3.47 -16.94
N GLN A 49 -23.59 3.75 -18.13
CA GLN A 49 -22.68 2.84 -18.83
C GLN A 49 -21.33 2.74 -18.11
N ARG A 50 -20.78 3.87 -17.64
CA ARG A 50 -19.55 3.88 -16.82
C ARG A 50 -19.73 3.09 -15.53
N ASP A 51 -20.83 3.31 -14.80
CA ASP A 51 -21.15 2.54 -13.60
C ASP A 51 -21.31 1.04 -13.87
N SER A 52 -21.95 0.69 -14.99
CA SER A 52 -22.08 -0.72 -15.42
C SER A 52 -20.72 -1.34 -15.75
N VAL A 53 -19.87 -0.62 -16.47
CA VAL A 53 -18.51 -1.05 -16.82
C VAL A 53 -17.65 -1.19 -15.56
N GLU A 54 -17.76 -0.24 -14.62
CA GLU A 54 -17.03 -0.33 -13.34
C GLU A 54 -17.49 -1.51 -12.50
N LYS A 55 -18.83 -1.76 -12.43
CA LYS A 55 -19.39 -2.94 -11.75
C LYS A 55 -18.90 -4.23 -12.40
N LYS A 56 -18.93 -4.32 -13.73
CA LYS A 56 -18.41 -5.50 -14.46
C LYS A 56 -16.93 -5.70 -14.17
N LYS A 57 -16.10 -4.65 -14.27
CA LYS A 57 -14.68 -4.71 -13.91
C LYS A 57 -14.45 -5.13 -12.45
N ALA A 58 -15.32 -4.73 -11.52
CA ALA A 58 -15.23 -5.14 -10.14
C ALA A 58 -15.54 -6.64 -9.96
N ILE A 59 -16.54 -7.16 -10.69
CA ILE A 59 -16.88 -8.59 -10.71
C ILE A 59 -15.72 -9.39 -11.34
N ASP A 60 -15.24 -8.97 -12.51
CA ASP A 60 -14.12 -9.62 -13.21
C ASP A 60 -12.87 -9.68 -12.30
N ARG A 61 -12.55 -8.58 -11.61
CA ARG A 61 -11.44 -8.53 -10.64
C ARG A 61 -11.62 -9.49 -9.47
N HIS A 62 -12.84 -9.66 -8.98
CA HIS A 62 -13.15 -10.60 -7.91
C HIS A 62 -13.00 -12.05 -8.40
N GLU A 63 -13.47 -12.36 -9.60
CA GLU A 63 -13.32 -13.67 -10.24
C GLU A 63 -11.86 -13.99 -10.58
N GLU A 64 -11.07 -12.98 -11.00
CA GLU A 64 -9.64 -13.10 -11.26
C GLU A 64 -8.80 -13.21 -9.96
N GLY A 65 -9.42 -13.12 -8.79
CA GLY A 65 -8.72 -13.16 -7.49
C GLY A 65 -7.87 -11.92 -7.20
N VAL A 66 -8.19 -10.79 -7.83
CA VAL A 66 -7.52 -9.50 -7.57
C VAL A 66 -7.78 -9.06 -6.13
N ASP A 67 -6.74 -8.63 -5.45
CA ASP A 67 -6.86 -8.15 -4.07
C ASP A 67 -7.63 -6.83 -4.01
N THR A 68 -8.79 -6.86 -3.37
CA THR A 68 -9.70 -5.71 -3.24
C THR A 68 -9.57 -4.97 -1.89
N ARG A 69 -8.67 -5.42 -1.00
CA ARG A 69 -8.43 -4.76 0.28
C ARG A 69 -7.83 -3.37 0.07
N HIS A 70 -8.09 -2.43 0.97
CA HIS A 70 -7.42 -1.12 0.94
C HIS A 70 -5.98 -1.24 1.41
N TRP A 71 -5.05 -0.72 0.62
CA TRP A 71 -3.62 -0.70 0.94
C TRP A 71 -3.00 0.66 0.69
N SER A 72 -1.91 0.93 1.39
CA SER A 72 -0.87 1.87 1.01
C SER A 72 0.30 1.11 0.38
N ILE A 73 1.10 1.81 -0.39
CA ILE A 73 2.29 1.27 -1.05
C ILE A 73 3.51 1.76 -0.28
N GLN A 74 4.35 0.84 0.19
CA GLN A 74 5.70 1.16 0.64
C GLN A 74 6.65 1.03 -0.56
N LEU A 75 7.47 2.05 -0.80
CA LEU A 75 8.48 2.06 -1.87
C LEU A 75 9.83 1.64 -1.30
N ALA A 76 10.36 0.50 -1.76
CA ALA A 76 11.63 -0.03 -1.26
C ALA A 76 12.79 0.91 -1.56
N SER A 77 12.82 1.55 -2.73
CA SER A 77 13.86 2.51 -3.14
C SER A 77 14.01 3.68 -2.17
N GLY A 78 12.92 4.30 -1.73
CA GLY A 78 12.96 5.39 -0.76
C GLY A 78 13.50 4.94 0.60
N HIS A 79 13.05 3.79 1.07
CA HIS A 79 13.49 3.23 2.36
C HIS A 79 14.98 2.83 2.40
N LEU A 80 15.56 2.44 1.26
CA LEU A 80 16.99 2.12 1.17
C LEU A 80 17.89 3.36 1.29
N GLN A 81 17.38 4.55 0.95
CA GLN A 81 18.11 5.81 1.00
C GLN A 81 18.21 6.42 2.41
N ILE A 82 17.47 5.89 3.39
CA ILE A 82 17.37 6.43 4.74
C ILE A 82 17.86 5.47 5.84
N PRO A 83 19.04 4.82 5.71
CA PRO A 83 19.53 3.89 6.72
C PRO A 83 19.75 4.56 8.08
N HIS A 84 20.11 5.86 8.09
CA HIS A 84 20.45 6.67 9.26
C HIS A 84 19.23 7.17 10.06
N VAL A 85 18.01 7.02 9.53
CA VAL A 85 16.79 7.43 10.25
C VAL A 85 16.55 6.51 11.46
N PRO A 86 16.25 7.07 12.65
CA PRO A 86 15.95 6.28 13.84
C PRO A 86 14.82 5.27 13.58
N ILE A 87 14.98 4.09 14.15
CA ILE A 87 14.08 2.95 13.86
C ILE A 87 12.64 3.23 14.28
N GLU A 88 12.43 3.93 15.40
CA GLU A 88 11.12 4.33 15.89
C GLU A 88 10.43 5.34 14.99
N VAL A 89 11.19 6.20 14.31
CA VAL A 89 10.66 7.16 13.32
C VAL A 89 10.14 6.41 12.09
N LYS A 90 10.90 5.42 11.59
CA LYS A 90 10.43 4.53 10.51
C LYS A 90 9.14 3.81 10.92
N GLY A 91 9.05 3.38 12.17
CA GLY A 91 7.87 2.72 12.72
C GLY A 91 6.65 3.65 12.79
N LEU A 92 6.83 4.92 13.17
CA LEU A 92 5.76 5.90 13.13
C LEU A 92 5.26 6.10 11.69
N VAL A 93 6.16 6.27 10.72
CA VAL A 93 5.77 6.52 9.32
C VAL A 93 5.05 5.30 8.72
N LEU A 94 5.49 4.07 9.06
CA LEU A 94 4.74 2.85 8.72
C LEU A 94 3.32 2.86 9.31
N ALA A 95 3.17 3.23 10.58
CA ALA A 95 1.85 3.34 11.21
C ALA A 95 0.98 4.40 10.50
N LEU A 96 1.54 5.59 10.22
CA LEU A 96 0.85 6.68 9.50
C LEU A 96 0.39 6.25 8.10
N SER A 97 1.10 5.35 7.41
CA SER A 97 0.72 4.86 6.09
C SER A 97 -0.67 4.20 6.09
N SER A 98 -1.13 3.66 7.23
CA SER A 98 -2.48 3.10 7.39
C SER A 98 -3.60 4.15 7.30
N LEU A 99 -3.27 5.42 7.47
CA LEU A 99 -4.21 6.55 7.45
C LEU A 99 -4.23 7.29 6.11
N LEU A 100 -3.35 6.91 5.16
CA LEU A 100 -3.35 7.47 3.82
C LEU A 100 -4.66 7.17 3.07
N LYS A 101 -5.08 8.10 2.23
CA LYS A 101 -6.28 7.93 1.38
C LYS A 101 -5.93 8.11 -0.09
N PRO A 102 -6.61 7.41 -0.99
CA PRO A 102 -6.50 7.67 -2.42
C PRO A 102 -6.77 9.15 -2.71
N LYS A 103 -5.98 9.74 -3.61
CA LYS A 103 -6.08 11.17 -4.00
C LYS A 103 -5.72 12.18 -2.89
N SER A 104 -5.28 11.75 -1.71
CA SER A 104 -4.88 12.65 -0.62
C SER A 104 -3.51 13.31 -0.83
N LYS A 105 -2.74 12.89 -1.84
CA LYS A 105 -1.37 13.37 -2.10
C LYS A 105 -0.48 13.28 -0.86
N GLY A 106 -0.49 12.13 -0.18
CA GLY A 106 0.30 11.90 1.03
C GLY A 106 -0.33 12.41 2.33
N LYS A 107 -1.45 13.18 2.27
CA LYS A 107 -2.11 13.70 3.48
C LYS A 107 -2.63 12.58 4.37
N ILE A 108 -2.36 12.69 5.66
CA ILE A 108 -2.96 11.88 6.71
C ILE A 108 -4.37 12.41 6.96
N ALA A 109 -5.40 11.66 6.57
CA ALA A 109 -6.75 12.19 6.47
C ALA A 109 -7.85 11.19 6.79
N TYR A 110 -9.03 11.73 7.08
CA TYR A 110 -10.29 11.00 7.08
C TYR A 110 -10.72 10.60 5.65
N ARG A 111 -11.83 9.85 5.52
CA ARG A 111 -12.38 9.45 4.20
C ARG A 111 -12.80 10.64 3.34
N ASN A 112 -13.25 11.73 3.96
CA ASN A 112 -13.62 12.98 3.29
C ASN A 112 -12.42 13.85 2.88
N LEU A 113 -11.18 13.36 3.04
CA LEU A 113 -9.91 14.04 2.79
C LEU A 113 -9.64 15.23 3.72
N GLU A 114 -10.40 15.39 4.79
CA GLU A 114 -10.07 16.29 5.88
C GLU A 114 -8.84 15.79 6.64
N GLY A 115 -7.88 16.69 6.92
CA GLY A 115 -6.64 16.32 7.58
C GLY A 115 -6.87 15.93 9.03
N LEU A 116 -6.09 14.97 9.52
CA LEU A 116 -6.08 14.57 10.91
C LEU A 116 -5.10 15.45 11.70
N SER A 117 -5.57 16.03 12.80
CA SER A 117 -4.74 16.71 13.78
C SER A 117 -3.88 15.71 14.58
N LEU A 118 -2.87 16.22 15.29
CA LEU A 118 -2.02 15.41 16.17
C LEU A 118 -2.81 14.63 17.22
N ASN A 119 -3.84 15.24 17.80
CA ASN A 119 -4.69 14.60 18.80
C ASN A 119 -5.46 13.42 18.20
N GLU A 120 -6.07 13.64 17.02
CA GLU A 120 -6.80 12.61 16.31
C GLU A 120 -5.91 11.46 15.83
N ILE A 121 -4.68 11.74 15.40
CA ILE A 121 -3.68 10.69 15.08
C ILE A 121 -3.34 9.88 16.34
N ALA A 122 -3.17 10.56 17.49
CA ALA A 122 -2.90 9.91 18.75
C ALA A 122 -4.05 8.98 19.19
N ASP A 123 -5.28 9.44 19.04
CA ASP A 123 -6.49 8.66 19.32
C ASP A 123 -6.60 7.46 18.35
N LYS A 124 -6.34 7.68 17.05
CA LYS A 124 -6.33 6.59 16.05
C LYS A 124 -5.36 5.47 16.39
N PHE A 125 -4.20 5.79 16.96
CA PHE A 125 -3.20 4.80 17.34
C PHE A 125 -3.29 4.35 18.80
N ASN A 126 -4.28 4.85 19.57
CA ASN A 126 -4.39 4.59 21.00
C ASN A 126 -3.08 4.90 21.74
N ARG A 127 -2.47 6.04 21.42
CA ARG A 127 -1.20 6.54 21.94
C ARG A 127 -1.36 7.93 22.53
N GLN A 128 -0.40 8.33 23.37
CA GLN A 128 -0.40 9.67 23.94
C GLN A 128 0.29 10.67 22.99
N VAL A 129 -0.24 11.88 22.89
CA VAL A 129 0.33 12.98 22.08
C VAL A 129 1.79 13.25 22.42
N LYS A 130 2.15 13.16 23.71
CA LYS A 130 3.54 13.35 24.16
C LYS A 130 4.53 12.35 23.57
N THR A 131 4.06 11.15 23.19
CA THR A 131 4.88 10.12 22.53
C THR A 131 5.00 10.38 21.03
N LEU A 132 3.93 10.86 20.38
CA LEU A 132 3.92 11.08 18.94
C LEU A 132 4.63 12.36 18.51
N ARG A 133 4.47 13.45 19.29
CA ARG A 133 5.00 14.77 18.92
C ARG A 133 6.51 14.75 18.62
N PRO A 134 7.40 14.22 19.47
CA PRO A 134 8.83 14.20 19.17
C PRO A 134 9.16 13.30 17.97
N LEU A 135 8.42 12.21 17.76
CA LEU A 135 8.63 11.34 16.61
C LEU A 135 8.19 12.00 15.30
N LEU A 136 7.06 12.75 15.30
CA LEU A 136 6.64 13.54 14.13
C LEU A 136 7.66 14.63 13.80
N GLN A 137 8.14 15.38 14.79
CA GLN A 137 9.19 16.38 14.60
C GLN A 137 10.47 15.76 14.03
N SER A 138 10.85 14.59 14.54
CA SER A 138 11.99 13.85 14.00
C SER A 138 11.73 13.39 12.55
N ALA A 139 10.53 12.90 12.24
CA ALA A 139 10.17 12.49 10.89
C ALA A 139 10.18 13.66 9.89
N GLU A 140 9.76 14.87 10.33
CA GLU A 140 9.88 16.10 9.55
C GLU A 140 11.35 16.48 9.32
N MET A 141 12.18 16.43 10.36
CA MET A 141 13.61 16.75 10.27
C MET A 141 14.34 15.83 9.28
N TYR A 142 13.95 14.56 9.21
CA TYR A 142 14.51 13.60 8.25
C TYR A 142 13.82 13.62 6.87
N GLY A 143 12.86 14.51 6.64
CA GLY A 143 12.16 14.64 5.36
C GLY A 143 11.23 13.48 5.00
N LEU A 144 10.79 12.67 5.98
CA LEU A 144 9.85 11.58 5.76
C LEU A 144 8.40 12.04 5.68
N ILE A 145 8.11 13.13 6.37
CA ILE A 145 6.82 13.80 6.39
C ILE A 145 7.03 15.30 6.28
N SER A 146 5.97 15.99 5.89
CA SER A 146 5.87 17.44 6.00
C SER A 146 4.59 17.81 6.73
N SER A 147 4.52 19.04 7.25
CA SER A 147 3.30 19.56 7.86
C SER A 147 2.93 20.94 7.33
N VAL A 148 1.63 21.20 7.26
CA VAL A 148 1.07 22.50 6.87
C VAL A 148 0.10 22.95 7.95
N LYS A 149 0.31 24.16 8.47
CA LYS A 149 -0.58 24.75 9.48
C LYS A 149 -1.91 25.14 8.85
N VAL A 150 -3.00 24.62 9.40
CA VAL A 150 -4.38 24.94 9.00
C VAL A 150 -5.14 25.41 10.24
N GLY A 151 -5.37 26.71 10.33
CA GLY A 151 -5.95 27.32 11.53
C GLY A 151 -5.03 27.17 12.74
N LYS A 152 -5.48 26.45 13.77
CA LYS A 152 -4.71 26.22 15.02
C LYS A 152 -3.94 24.89 15.00
N GLU A 153 -4.14 24.03 14.03
CA GLU A 153 -3.61 22.67 13.96
C GLU A 153 -2.73 22.46 12.72
N ASN A 154 -1.91 21.41 12.76
CA ASN A 154 -1.11 20.99 11.62
C ASN A 154 -1.77 19.81 10.92
N ASN A 155 -1.84 19.84 9.59
CA ASN A 155 -2.06 18.69 8.74
C ASN A 155 -0.72 18.08 8.37
N TYR A 156 -0.61 16.75 8.43
CA TYR A 156 0.61 16.03 8.14
C TYR A 156 0.50 15.29 6.80
N PHE A 157 1.64 15.21 6.10
CA PHE A 157 1.76 14.57 4.80
C PHE A 157 2.96 13.62 4.82
N ILE A 158 2.79 12.38 4.38
CA ILE A 158 3.92 11.49 4.13
C ILE A 158 4.46 11.79 2.74
N GLU A 159 5.78 11.88 2.61
CA GLU A 159 6.42 12.10 1.32
C GLU A 159 6.23 10.90 0.39
N ASN A 160 5.88 11.19 -0.87
CA ASN A 160 5.47 10.16 -1.84
C ASN A 160 6.57 9.18 -2.23
N GLU A 161 7.83 9.50 -1.94
CA GLU A 161 8.96 8.60 -2.18
C GLU A 161 9.05 7.44 -1.18
N PHE A 162 8.34 7.53 -0.03
CA PHE A 162 8.32 6.47 0.98
C PHE A 162 7.03 5.68 0.96
N TYR A 163 5.89 6.38 0.95
CA TYR A 163 4.57 5.74 0.93
C TYR A 163 3.60 6.47 0.02
N GLN A 164 2.80 5.69 -0.70
CA GLN A 164 1.75 6.19 -1.58
C GLN A 164 0.42 5.48 -1.28
N CYS A 165 -0.70 6.08 -1.67
CA CYS A 165 -2.01 5.44 -1.64
C CYS A 165 -2.75 5.69 -2.96
N GLY A 166 -3.21 4.63 -3.60
CA GLY A 166 -3.81 4.65 -4.93
C GLY A 166 -2.91 3.99 -5.99
N HIS A 167 -3.19 4.23 -7.26
CA HIS A 167 -2.40 3.64 -8.34
C HIS A 167 -1.08 4.38 -8.51
N SER A 168 0.03 3.68 -8.31
CA SER A 168 1.35 4.11 -8.79
C SER A 168 1.56 3.55 -10.20
N LYS A 169 1.84 4.43 -11.17
CA LYS A 169 2.15 4.02 -12.55
C LYS A 169 3.60 3.55 -12.72
N GLU A 170 4.48 3.84 -11.76
CA GLU A 170 5.93 3.77 -11.93
C GLU A 170 6.66 2.82 -10.97
N ALA A 171 5.95 2.19 -10.04
CA ALA A 171 6.63 1.38 -9.03
C ALA A 171 6.78 -0.07 -9.48
N GLU A 172 7.95 -0.43 -9.99
CA GLU A 172 8.33 -1.83 -10.26
C GLU A 172 8.59 -2.60 -8.96
N ASP A 173 9.04 -1.93 -7.88
CA ASP A 173 9.37 -2.55 -6.60
C ASP A 173 8.57 -1.94 -5.44
N PHE A 174 7.29 -2.30 -5.39
CA PHE A 174 6.37 -1.83 -4.36
C PHE A 174 5.90 -2.95 -3.44
N ILE A 175 5.54 -2.57 -2.22
CA ILE A 175 4.96 -3.48 -1.25
C ILE A 175 3.62 -2.93 -0.78
N LYS A 176 2.56 -3.72 -0.91
CA LYS A 176 1.25 -3.39 -0.36
C LYS A 176 1.28 -3.56 1.16
N VAL A 177 0.85 -2.54 1.87
CA VAL A 177 0.61 -2.53 3.31
C VAL A 177 -0.89 -2.40 3.51
N PHE A 178 -1.57 -3.45 3.97
CA PHE A 178 -3.03 -3.45 4.12
C PHE A 178 -3.44 -2.60 5.31
N GLN A 179 -4.14 -1.51 5.02
CA GLN A 179 -4.38 -0.40 5.95
C GLN A 179 -5.14 -0.82 7.21
N ALA A 180 -6.19 -1.65 7.07
CA ALA A 180 -6.98 -2.08 8.22
C ALA A 180 -6.13 -2.88 9.22
N LYS A 181 -5.35 -3.85 8.73
CA LYS A 181 -4.47 -4.67 9.56
C LYS A 181 -3.31 -3.88 10.13
N MET A 182 -2.73 -2.95 9.35
CA MET A 182 -1.66 -2.08 9.86
C MET A 182 -2.17 -1.14 10.96
N LEU A 183 -3.40 -0.64 10.85
CA LEU A 183 -4.01 0.17 11.90
C LEU A 183 -4.25 -0.64 13.18
N GLU A 184 -4.77 -1.88 13.08
CA GLU A 184 -4.90 -2.80 14.22
C GLU A 184 -3.55 -3.00 14.95
N ILE A 185 -2.47 -3.23 14.19
CA ILE A 185 -1.11 -3.36 14.73
C ILE A 185 -0.64 -2.08 15.41
N ALA A 186 -0.86 -0.92 14.81
CA ALA A 186 -0.45 0.37 15.36
C ALA A 186 -1.19 0.71 16.67
N GLN A 187 -2.43 0.22 16.82
CA GLN A 187 -3.24 0.37 18.03
C GLN A 187 -2.83 -0.57 19.18
N ASP A 188 -2.17 -1.67 18.86
CA ASP A 188 -1.78 -2.66 19.89
C ASP A 188 -0.69 -2.10 20.81
N LYS A 189 -1.02 -1.93 22.08
CA LYS A 189 -0.09 -1.42 23.11
C LYS A 189 1.09 -2.35 23.38
N LYS A 190 1.04 -3.62 22.98
CA LYS A 190 2.16 -4.57 23.13
C LYS A 190 3.30 -4.28 22.15
N LEU A 191 3.01 -3.56 21.07
CA LEU A 191 3.97 -3.13 20.06
C LEU A 191 4.28 -1.64 20.24
N ASN A 192 5.53 -1.26 20.22
CA ASN A 192 5.97 0.13 20.22
C ASN A 192 6.46 0.55 18.81
N PHE A 193 6.79 1.84 18.63
CA PHE A 193 7.26 2.33 17.33
C PHE A 193 8.62 1.75 16.93
N THR A 194 9.46 1.33 17.88
CA THR A 194 10.69 0.58 17.55
C THR A 194 10.37 -0.79 16.96
N ASP A 195 9.39 -1.52 17.52
CA ASP A 195 8.92 -2.79 16.94
C ASP A 195 8.41 -2.56 15.51
N LEU A 196 7.56 -1.53 15.30
CA LEU A 196 7.03 -1.18 13.98
C LEU A 196 8.13 -0.73 13.01
N GLY A 197 9.19 -0.10 13.50
CA GLY A 197 10.35 0.27 12.69
C GLY A 197 11.13 -0.96 12.20
N ILE A 198 11.33 -1.95 13.06
CA ILE A 198 11.89 -3.24 12.65
C ILE A 198 11.00 -3.87 11.57
N LEU A 199 9.68 -3.84 11.75
CA LEU A 199 8.72 -4.33 10.76
C LEU A 199 8.85 -3.60 9.42
N SER A 200 8.96 -2.27 9.42
CA SER A 200 9.16 -1.44 8.22
C SER A 200 10.37 -1.88 7.39
N VAL A 201 11.46 -2.28 8.06
CA VAL A 201 12.65 -2.81 7.37
C VAL A 201 12.40 -4.23 6.86
N LEU A 202 11.80 -5.11 7.67
CA LEU A 202 11.51 -6.48 7.25
C LEU A 202 10.61 -6.54 6.01
N ILE A 203 9.64 -5.63 5.89
CA ILE A 203 8.77 -5.52 4.72
C ILE A 203 9.58 -5.36 3.44
N ASN A 204 10.66 -4.55 3.44
CA ASN A 204 11.52 -4.35 2.27
C ASN A 204 12.29 -5.62 1.87
N HIS A 205 12.54 -6.51 2.82
CA HIS A 205 13.26 -7.76 2.62
C HIS A 205 12.33 -8.97 2.46
N MET A 206 11.03 -8.73 2.25
CA MET A 206 10.05 -9.77 1.99
C MET A 206 10.14 -10.27 0.55
N HIS A 207 10.44 -11.55 0.35
CA HIS A 207 10.47 -12.17 -0.98
C HIS A 207 9.10 -12.07 -1.66
N TYR A 208 9.10 -11.76 -2.96
CA TYR A 208 7.89 -11.41 -3.70
C TYR A 208 6.86 -12.55 -3.79
N GLU A 209 7.28 -13.81 -3.81
CA GLU A 209 6.38 -14.97 -3.92
C GLU A 209 6.13 -15.67 -2.58
N SER A 210 7.18 -15.94 -1.80
CA SER A 210 7.09 -16.76 -0.59
C SER A 210 6.92 -15.97 0.72
N HIS A 211 7.05 -14.63 0.66
CA HIS A 211 7.06 -13.74 1.83
C HIS A 211 8.15 -14.05 2.86
N ILE A 212 9.14 -14.89 2.52
CA ILE A 212 10.31 -15.16 3.35
C ILE A 212 11.18 -13.90 3.43
N ILE A 213 11.71 -13.61 4.61
CA ILE A 213 12.65 -12.51 4.79
C ILE A 213 14.04 -12.92 4.31
N CYS A 214 14.58 -12.21 3.31
CA CYS A 214 15.85 -12.52 2.65
C CYS A 214 16.59 -11.25 2.20
N GLU A 215 17.84 -11.40 1.78
CA GLU A 215 18.67 -10.28 1.32
C GLU A 215 18.19 -9.74 -0.03
N ASP A 216 17.90 -10.64 -0.97
CA ASP A 216 17.36 -10.27 -2.28
C ASP A 216 15.90 -10.73 -2.41
N PRO A 217 14.94 -9.83 -2.15
CA PRO A 217 13.51 -10.15 -2.19
C PRO A 217 12.96 -10.36 -3.59
N THR A 218 13.71 -10.04 -4.63
CA THR A 218 13.32 -10.16 -6.03
C THR A 218 13.96 -11.37 -6.73
N SER A 219 14.81 -12.13 -6.04
CA SER A 219 15.47 -13.30 -6.61
C SER A 219 14.48 -14.33 -7.15
N PRO A 220 14.57 -14.72 -8.43
CA PRO A 220 13.66 -15.73 -9.00
C PRO A 220 14.02 -17.16 -8.57
N LEU A 221 15.23 -17.39 -8.03
CA LEU A 221 15.76 -18.70 -7.70
C LEU A 221 15.86 -18.90 -6.18
N TYR A 222 15.03 -19.78 -5.65
CA TYR A 222 15.05 -20.13 -4.22
C TYR A 222 16.39 -20.71 -3.77
N SER A 223 17.12 -21.42 -4.64
CA SER A 223 18.46 -21.98 -4.35
C SER A 223 19.51 -20.90 -4.07
N GLU A 224 19.32 -19.68 -4.59
CA GLU A 224 20.23 -18.53 -4.41
C GLU A 224 19.79 -17.59 -3.30
N MET A 225 18.56 -17.74 -2.83
CA MET A 225 17.99 -16.89 -1.79
C MET A 225 18.84 -16.90 -0.52
N LYS A 226 19.21 -15.73 -0.01
CA LYS A 226 19.92 -15.55 1.27
C LYS A 226 18.92 -15.24 2.38
N VAL A 227 18.44 -16.27 3.05
CA VAL A 227 17.43 -16.16 4.13
C VAL A 227 18.03 -15.49 5.36
N TRP A 228 17.33 -14.51 5.91
CA TRP A 228 17.75 -13.81 7.11
C TRP A 228 17.44 -14.57 8.39
N ARG A 229 18.39 -14.49 9.31
CA ARG A 229 18.24 -14.90 10.72
C ARG A 229 18.06 -13.65 11.60
N PRO A 230 17.67 -13.81 12.86
CA PRO A 230 17.63 -12.70 13.80
C PRO A 230 18.95 -11.91 13.89
N GLN A 231 20.11 -12.59 13.71
CA GLN A 231 21.42 -11.94 13.70
C GLN A 231 21.56 -10.97 12.50
N ASN A 232 21.17 -11.40 11.29
CA ASN A 232 21.24 -10.53 10.11
C ASN A 232 20.36 -9.29 10.24
N ILE A 233 19.20 -9.44 10.89
CA ILE A 233 18.30 -8.30 11.21
C ILE A 233 19.00 -7.34 12.19
N ALA A 234 19.62 -7.90 13.24
CA ALA A 234 20.34 -7.13 14.25
C ALA A 234 21.51 -6.34 13.62
N ASP A 235 22.30 -7.00 12.80
CA ASP A 235 23.45 -6.42 12.10
C ASP A 235 23.01 -5.32 11.13
N LYS A 236 21.95 -5.58 10.33
CA LYS A 236 21.41 -4.61 9.37
C LYS A 236 20.86 -3.34 10.03
N LEU A 237 20.26 -3.47 11.21
CA LEU A 237 19.64 -2.39 11.95
C LEU A 237 20.53 -1.75 13.00
N PHE A 238 21.73 -2.32 13.24
CA PHE A 238 22.66 -1.89 14.29
C PHE A 238 22.00 -1.89 15.69
N ILE A 239 21.20 -2.92 15.99
CA ILE A 239 20.52 -3.09 17.28
C ILE A 239 20.87 -4.42 17.93
N ASP A 240 20.63 -4.51 19.23
CA ASP A 240 20.88 -5.74 19.97
C ASP A 240 20.03 -6.92 19.48
N ILE A 241 20.67 -8.09 19.32
CA ILE A 241 20.01 -9.33 18.86
C ILE A 241 18.88 -9.77 19.80
N GLN A 242 19.00 -9.50 21.11
CA GLN A 242 17.96 -9.88 22.06
C GLN A 242 16.71 -9.00 21.89
N ALA A 243 16.92 -7.72 21.49
CA ALA A 243 15.82 -6.83 21.10
C ALA A 243 15.09 -7.38 19.88
N VAL A 244 15.83 -7.78 18.82
CA VAL A 244 15.24 -8.41 17.63
C VAL A 244 14.46 -9.67 17.99
N ARG A 245 15.04 -10.58 18.78
CA ARG A 245 14.37 -11.81 19.19
C ARG A 245 13.09 -11.56 20.00
N ARG A 246 13.09 -10.54 20.86
CA ARG A 246 11.88 -10.12 21.61
C ARG A 246 10.80 -9.60 20.67
N THR A 247 11.17 -8.74 19.72
CA THR A 247 10.25 -8.18 18.72
C THR A 247 9.68 -9.29 17.82
N LEU A 248 10.50 -10.20 17.31
CA LEU A 248 10.02 -11.33 16.50
C LEU A 248 9.05 -12.24 17.27
N ARG A 249 9.27 -12.46 18.57
CA ARG A 249 8.28 -13.18 19.40
C ARG A 249 6.96 -12.42 19.51
N LYS A 250 7.00 -11.09 19.69
CA LYS A 250 5.78 -10.28 19.67
C LYS A 250 5.06 -10.39 18.33
N PHE A 251 5.80 -10.30 17.21
CA PHE A 251 5.22 -10.43 15.86
C PHE A 251 4.57 -11.80 15.66
N ASN A 252 5.21 -12.85 16.11
CA ASN A 252 4.67 -14.21 16.01
C ASN A 252 3.38 -14.36 16.84
N ASN A 253 3.37 -13.82 18.06
CA ASN A 253 2.19 -13.84 18.94
C ASN A 253 1.01 -13.01 18.41
N GLN A 254 1.28 -11.98 17.61
CA GLN A 254 0.27 -11.14 16.96
C GLN A 254 -0.07 -11.61 15.53
N GLY A 255 0.49 -12.73 15.08
CA GLY A 255 0.27 -13.25 13.73
C GLY A 255 0.82 -12.36 12.62
N ILE A 256 1.74 -11.41 12.92
CA ILE A 256 2.42 -10.56 11.93
C ILE A 256 3.44 -11.39 11.15
N THR A 257 4.13 -12.29 11.83
CA THR A 257 5.05 -13.26 11.24
C THR A 257 4.62 -14.68 11.54
N VAL A 258 4.99 -15.58 10.65
CA VAL A 258 4.86 -17.02 10.85
C VAL A 258 6.26 -17.63 10.72
N GLU A 259 6.64 -18.47 11.67
CA GLU A 259 7.86 -19.26 11.58
C GLU A 259 7.56 -20.61 10.93
N MET A 260 8.22 -20.89 9.83
CA MET A 260 8.17 -22.21 9.19
C MET A 260 9.51 -22.91 9.28
N LYS A 261 9.48 -24.22 9.54
CA LYS A 261 10.65 -25.09 9.45
C LYS A 261 10.59 -25.85 8.14
N ALA A 262 11.54 -25.62 7.26
CA ALA A 262 11.72 -26.38 6.04
C ALA A 262 13.17 -26.91 5.98
N TYR A 263 13.36 -28.23 5.94
CA TYR A 263 14.69 -28.89 5.88
C TYR A 263 15.72 -28.38 6.90
N GLY A 264 15.27 -28.18 8.14
CA GLY A 264 16.14 -27.70 9.23
C GLY A 264 16.44 -26.20 9.18
N ILE A 265 15.88 -25.48 8.19
CA ILE A 265 15.91 -24.04 8.14
C ILE A 265 14.66 -23.48 8.81
N LYS A 266 14.87 -22.55 9.72
CA LYS A 266 13.80 -21.74 10.32
C LYS A 266 13.70 -20.43 9.54
N THR A 267 12.61 -20.23 8.79
CA THR A 267 12.34 -19.05 7.99
C THR A 267 11.33 -18.16 8.69
N ILE A 268 11.50 -16.84 8.55
CA ILE A 268 10.54 -15.83 9.00
C ILE A 268 9.73 -15.42 7.78
N ILE A 269 8.41 -15.61 7.84
CA ILE A 269 7.48 -15.28 6.76
C ILE A 269 6.55 -14.18 7.23
N LEU A 270 6.38 -13.11 6.45
CA LEU A 270 5.39 -12.08 6.72
C LEU A 270 3.98 -12.55 6.31
N ASN A 271 3.00 -12.20 7.14
CA ASN A 271 1.62 -12.60 6.94
C ASN A 271 1.03 -11.91 5.69
N PRO A 272 0.51 -12.66 4.70
CA PRO A 272 -0.08 -12.11 3.48
C PRO A 272 -1.38 -11.34 3.72
N GLU A 273 -2.00 -11.49 4.89
CA GLU A 273 -3.14 -10.65 5.29
C GLU A 273 -2.73 -9.20 5.62
N MET A 274 -1.44 -8.95 5.83
CA MET A 274 -0.90 -7.66 6.22
C MET A 274 -0.05 -7.00 5.13
N PHE A 275 0.68 -7.83 4.36
CA PHE A 275 1.65 -7.36 3.36
C PHE A 275 1.61 -8.24 2.11
N SER A 276 1.85 -7.64 0.93
CA SER A 276 2.00 -8.40 -0.31
C SER A 276 2.78 -7.62 -1.36
N ARG A 277 3.56 -8.30 -2.19
CA ARG A 277 4.17 -7.77 -3.43
C ARG A 277 3.40 -8.19 -4.67
N GLN A 278 2.33 -8.97 -4.53
CA GLN A 278 1.60 -9.57 -5.64
C GLN A 278 0.34 -8.79 -6.00
N LYS A 279 -0.06 -8.87 -7.26
CA LYS A 279 -1.31 -8.28 -7.74
C LYS A 279 -2.52 -9.05 -7.23
N LEU A 280 -2.45 -10.37 -7.27
CA LEU A 280 -3.51 -11.27 -6.83
C LEU A 280 -3.52 -11.40 -5.31
N LYS A 281 -4.69 -11.72 -4.77
CA LYS A 281 -4.82 -12.05 -3.35
C LYS A 281 -4.10 -13.36 -3.06
N ILE A 282 -3.20 -13.30 -2.11
CA ILE A 282 -2.56 -14.48 -1.52
C ILE A 282 -3.09 -14.65 -0.12
N ASP A 283 -3.34 -15.90 0.24
CA ASP A 283 -3.62 -16.34 1.60
C ASP A 283 -2.48 -17.20 2.16
N MET A 284 -2.58 -17.54 3.44
CA MET A 284 -1.55 -18.33 4.12
C MET A 284 -1.44 -19.75 3.54
N ASP A 285 -2.52 -20.32 3.01
CA ASP A 285 -2.51 -21.68 2.48
C ASP A 285 -1.76 -21.75 1.14
N LYS A 286 -1.94 -20.74 0.27
CA LYS A 286 -1.10 -20.59 -0.94
C LYS A 286 0.38 -20.41 -0.58
N LEU A 287 0.72 -19.63 0.46
CA LEU A 287 2.12 -19.52 0.90
C LEU A 287 2.67 -20.86 1.41
N LYS A 288 1.88 -21.65 2.13
CA LYS A 288 2.27 -23.01 2.54
C LYS A 288 2.49 -23.92 1.34
N GLU A 289 1.65 -23.86 0.31
CA GLU A 289 1.83 -24.60 -0.95
C GLU A 289 3.15 -24.22 -1.64
N VAL A 290 3.42 -22.92 -1.79
CA VAL A 290 4.70 -22.43 -2.34
C VAL A 290 5.87 -22.93 -1.50
N ALA A 291 5.80 -22.77 -0.18
CA ALA A 291 6.86 -23.24 0.71
C ALA A 291 7.06 -24.76 0.63
N ASN A 292 6.00 -25.55 0.48
CA ASN A 292 6.09 -27.01 0.32
C ASN A 292 6.67 -27.39 -1.05
N ARG A 293 6.28 -26.71 -2.13
CA ARG A 293 6.85 -26.91 -3.47
C ARG A 293 8.35 -26.63 -3.48
N GLU A 294 8.76 -25.51 -2.89
CA GLU A 294 10.15 -25.04 -2.86
C GLU A 294 11.00 -25.65 -1.73
N LYS A 295 10.41 -26.56 -0.97
CA LYS A 295 11.02 -27.17 0.21
C LYS A 295 12.37 -27.83 -0.07
N GLY A 296 12.56 -28.43 -1.25
CA GLY A 296 13.81 -29.03 -1.71
C GLY A 296 14.88 -28.01 -2.12
N ASN A 297 14.49 -26.80 -2.46
CA ASN A 297 15.38 -25.78 -2.99
C ASN A 297 16.04 -24.93 -1.89
N LEU A 298 15.50 -24.94 -0.65
CA LEU A 298 16.07 -24.25 0.49
C LEU A 298 16.90 -25.20 1.35
N THR A 299 18.17 -24.90 1.54
CA THR A 299 19.12 -25.66 2.35
C THR A 299 19.83 -24.79 3.38
N ARG A 300 20.64 -25.37 4.27
CA ARG A 300 21.45 -24.60 5.22
C ARG A 300 22.41 -23.61 4.56
N LYS A 301 22.76 -23.81 3.27
CA LYS A 301 23.59 -22.90 2.48
C LYS A 301 22.87 -21.58 2.16
N ASN A 302 21.55 -21.56 2.19
CA ASN A 302 20.73 -20.39 1.92
C ASN A 302 20.68 -19.38 3.07
N TYR A 303 21.24 -19.72 4.23
CA TYR A 303 21.37 -18.69 5.25
C TYR A 303 22.37 -17.63 4.82
N PHE A 304 22.00 -16.38 4.99
CA PHE A 304 22.90 -15.26 4.88
C PHE A 304 24.01 -15.41 5.94
N LYS A 305 25.29 -15.33 5.50
CA LYS A 305 26.47 -15.47 6.35
C LYS A 305 26.91 -14.11 6.88
#